data_17c974d1c73a61335e4df3968c4b6e47
#
_entry.id   17c974d1c73a61335e4df3968c4b6e47
#
_cell.length_a   1.000
_cell.length_b   1.000
_cell.length_c   1.000
_cell.angle_alpha   90.00
_cell.angle_beta   90.00
_cell.angle_gamma   90.00
#
_symmetry.space_group_name_H-M   'P 1'
#
loop_
_entity.id
_entity.type
_entity.pdbx_description
1 polymer ?
#
loop_
_entity_poly.entity_id
_entity_poly.type
_entity_poly.pdbx_seq_one_letter_code
_entity_poly.pdbx_strand_id
1 'polypeptide(L)'
;MFISQPKIFISSTIIDLPNERKAALKAVEKVGGFPVMSEFTIEAQSTDSLTACLEKLKESDIYVLILGGRYGWQPENKESITELEYQTALSCKLSILVFNTAYPKEQLQKEFEKKVEASYFRKTVKDAFELQEEIEKSLKAEIEKKQNEFFNKTEPVYSNLVKIQFPNQLYIADLDIDKKAVKRYNKERKRPFYKPSLHDYAVSALYMQDISFPHDWIVWDGKLITFHNLHDDSVGLTKIIDKGTPEPLACDEFYDASEDHLSQFKYLLKKCLETKLHKLKIKWIKDEGLFAFIPVQQDDSNRWQHRSIEWSKTIKKATRKVVEVKRNLKNQEEVFNMRCLAFRTRFEQLDYDWFLSIKPEWVFLWPDFRVSTLAFKNIQWLKKTERNMHVFNHFNFILRYLQPSASESLFAEYSDYPFIRLGQIEKFDFAPIVPDSTWVNLEEQGGQKKLIDKDGDIPLFGL
;
A
#
# COMPACT_ATOMS: atom_id res chain seq x y z
N MET A 1 -4.99 4.69 15.88
CA MET A 1 -3.82 4.48 15.01
C MET A 1 -4.29 4.55 13.59
N PHE A 2 -3.74 5.44 12.80
CA PHE A 2 -3.94 5.33 11.37
C PHE A 2 -3.19 4.08 10.92
N ILE A 3 -3.89 3.10 10.43
CA ILE A 3 -3.35 1.82 9.98
C ILE A 3 -2.79 1.98 8.58
N SER A 4 -3.39 2.86 7.83
CA SER A 4 -2.89 3.46 6.60
C SER A 4 -2.34 4.85 6.87
N GLN A 5 -1.71 5.44 5.90
CA GLN A 5 -1.32 6.83 5.88
C GLN A 5 -2.56 7.72 6.13
N PRO A 6 -2.57 8.61 7.16
CA PRO A 6 -3.74 9.41 7.45
C PRO A 6 -4.06 10.35 6.29
N LYS A 7 -5.29 10.33 5.82
CA LYS A 7 -5.78 11.24 4.80
C LYS A 7 -6.09 12.60 5.43
N ILE A 8 -5.43 13.64 4.96
CA ILE A 8 -5.55 14.98 5.51
C ILE A 8 -6.09 15.91 4.43
N PHE A 9 -7.33 16.34 4.61
CA PHE A 9 -7.98 17.29 3.70
C PHE A 9 -7.49 18.71 3.96
N ILE A 10 -6.99 19.38 2.92
CA ILE A 10 -6.48 20.75 2.99
C ILE A 10 -7.50 21.67 2.29
N SER A 11 -8.19 22.47 3.07
CA SER A 11 -9.21 23.42 2.63
C SER A 11 -8.72 24.86 2.72
N SER A 12 -8.81 25.59 1.65
CA SER A 12 -8.59 27.04 1.57
C SER A 12 -9.03 27.57 0.21
N THR A 13 -9.07 28.87 0.05
CA THR A 13 -9.13 29.52 -1.27
C THR A 13 -7.84 29.25 -2.05
N ILE A 14 -7.97 29.01 -3.37
CA ILE A 14 -6.85 28.59 -4.24
C ILE A 14 -6.06 29.81 -4.76
N ILE A 15 -6.77 30.88 -5.17
CA ILE A 15 -6.19 31.97 -5.94
C ILE A 15 -5.25 32.85 -5.11
N ASP A 16 -5.61 33.11 -3.85
CA ASP A 16 -4.87 34.02 -2.96
C ASP A 16 -3.89 33.31 -2.03
N LEU A 17 -3.88 31.98 -1.97
CA LEU A 17 -3.06 31.19 -1.06
C LEU A 17 -2.17 30.13 -1.74
N PRO A 18 -1.58 30.37 -2.91
CA PRO A 18 -0.82 29.33 -3.64
C PRO A 18 0.43 28.85 -2.89
N ASN A 19 1.08 29.73 -2.13
CA ASN A 19 2.28 29.37 -1.36
C ASN A 19 1.91 28.64 -0.06
N GLU A 20 0.85 29.08 0.60
CA GLU A 20 0.30 28.47 1.82
C GLU A 20 -0.20 27.06 1.54
N ARG A 21 -0.86 26.85 0.40
CA ARG A 21 -1.31 25.51 -0.04
C ARG A 21 -0.14 24.56 -0.29
N LYS A 22 0.94 25.04 -0.94
CA LYS A 22 2.17 24.27 -1.12
C LYS A 22 2.89 23.99 0.20
N ALA A 23 2.87 24.93 1.13
CA ALA A 23 3.41 24.74 2.47
C ALA A 23 2.64 23.70 3.26
N ALA A 24 1.30 23.74 3.20
CA ALA A 24 0.44 22.73 3.83
C ALA A 24 0.64 21.33 3.23
N LEU A 25 0.75 21.24 1.90
CA LEU A 25 1.06 19.98 1.21
C LEU A 25 2.35 19.36 1.76
N LYS A 26 3.44 20.15 1.78
CA LYS A 26 4.75 19.70 2.30
C LYS A 26 4.70 19.31 3.78
N ALA A 27 3.93 20.04 4.59
CA ALA A 27 3.74 19.73 6.00
C ALA A 27 3.07 18.37 6.19
N VAL A 28 2.02 18.09 5.42
CA VAL A 28 1.30 16.81 5.44
C VAL A 28 2.22 15.67 5.01
N GLU A 29 2.96 15.82 3.92
CA GLU A 29 3.92 14.81 3.45
C GLU A 29 5.01 14.52 4.50
N LYS A 30 5.55 15.57 5.13
CA LYS A 30 6.63 15.45 6.12
C LYS A 30 6.20 14.73 7.40
N VAL A 31 4.93 14.81 7.77
CA VAL A 31 4.37 14.00 8.88
C VAL A 31 3.95 12.60 8.47
N GLY A 32 4.15 12.23 7.20
CA GLY A 32 3.76 10.93 6.66
C GLY A 32 2.25 10.80 6.42
N GLY A 33 1.54 11.92 6.24
CA GLY A 33 0.13 11.97 5.87
C GLY A 33 -0.08 11.88 4.35
N PHE A 34 -1.30 11.56 3.92
CA PHE A 34 -1.73 11.65 2.54
C PHE A 34 -2.52 12.95 2.34
N PRO A 35 -2.01 13.91 1.55
CA PRO A 35 -2.72 15.16 1.31
C PRO A 35 -3.91 14.95 0.37
N VAL A 36 -5.06 15.48 0.74
CA VAL A 36 -6.26 15.53 -0.10
C VAL A 36 -6.56 16.99 -0.43
N MET A 37 -6.47 17.35 -1.71
CA MET A 37 -6.67 18.71 -2.21
C MET A 37 -7.44 18.67 -3.53
N SER A 38 -8.33 19.64 -3.74
CA SER A 38 -9.20 19.68 -4.93
C SER A 38 -8.42 19.68 -6.25
N GLU A 39 -7.28 20.38 -6.29
CA GLU A 39 -6.47 20.53 -7.51
C GLU A 39 -5.48 19.40 -7.76
N PHE A 40 -5.22 18.50 -6.77
CA PHE A 40 -4.16 17.49 -6.90
C PHE A 40 -4.64 16.05 -6.71
N THR A 41 -5.80 15.85 -6.07
CA THR A 41 -6.22 14.49 -5.68
C THR A 41 -7.63 14.12 -6.14
N ILE A 42 -8.32 15.04 -6.82
CA ILE A 42 -9.65 14.77 -7.37
C ILE A 42 -9.52 14.61 -8.89
N GLU A 43 -9.66 13.37 -9.35
CA GLU A 43 -9.66 13.02 -10.77
C GLU A 43 -10.91 13.57 -11.48
N ALA A 44 -10.85 13.70 -12.81
CA ALA A 44 -12.02 14.02 -13.61
C ALA A 44 -13.07 12.90 -13.43
N GLN A 45 -14.26 13.26 -12.96
CA GLN A 45 -15.33 12.33 -12.67
C GLN A 45 -16.63 12.75 -13.37
N SER A 46 -17.56 11.83 -13.49
CA SER A 46 -18.90 12.09 -14.04
C SER A 46 -19.82 12.87 -13.07
N THR A 47 -19.41 12.99 -11.80
CA THR A 47 -20.06 13.81 -10.77
C THR A 47 -19.57 15.25 -10.84
N ASP A 48 -20.39 16.19 -10.38
CA ASP A 48 -19.97 17.59 -10.28
C ASP A 48 -18.78 17.75 -9.31
N SER A 49 -17.95 18.76 -9.55
CA SER A 49 -16.71 18.97 -8.82
C SER A 49 -16.89 19.20 -7.32
N LEU A 50 -18.01 19.80 -6.90
CA LEU A 50 -18.33 20.04 -5.50
C LEU A 50 -18.66 18.73 -4.79
N THR A 51 -19.54 17.91 -5.37
CA THR A 51 -19.92 16.60 -4.82
C THR A 51 -18.70 15.70 -4.67
N ALA A 52 -17.84 15.61 -5.71
CA ALA A 52 -16.61 14.83 -5.66
C ALA A 52 -15.64 15.31 -4.54
N CYS A 53 -15.52 16.62 -4.36
CA CYS A 53 -14.69 17.20 -3.31
C CYS A 53 -15.22 16.85 -1.91
N LEU A 54 -16.52 16.97 -1.68
CA LEU A 54 -17.16 16.65 -0.40
C LEU A 54 -17.11 15.15 -0.09
N GLU A 55 -17.16 14.27 -1.09
CA GLU A 55 -16.96 12.84 -0.90
C GLU A 55 -15.54 12.52 -0.42
N LYS A 56 -14.52 13.12 -1.05
CA LYS A 56 -13.12 12.96 -0.62
C LYS A 56 -12.87 13.53 0.78
N LEU A 57 -13.54 14.61 1.13
CA LEU A 57 -13.50 15.17 2.46
C LEU A 57 -14.08 14.19 3.50
N LYS A 58 -15.23 13.55 3.22
CA LYS A 58 -15.84 12.54 4.11
C LYS A 58 -14.95 11.33 4.34
N GLU A 59 -14.10 10.97 3.35
CA GLU A 59 -13.13 9.88 3.45
C GLU A 59 -11.85 10.27 4.21
N SER A 60 -11.69 11.53 4.59
CA SER A 60 -10.48 12.03 5.24
C SER A 60 -10.53 11.84 6.75
N ASP A 61 -9.34 11.80 7.36
CA ASP A 61 -9.17 11.58 8.81
C ASP A 61 -9.04 12.89 9.58
N ILE A 62 -8.40 13.88 8.97
CA ILE A 62 -8.15 15.21 9.55
C ILE A 62 -8.47 16.26 8.49
N TYR A 63 -9.06 17.36 8.95
CA TYR A 63 -9.37 18.53 8.13
C TYR A 63 -8.50 19.71 8.56
N VAL A 64 -7.74 20.26 7.63
CA VAL A 64 -6.89 21.45 7.81
C VAL A 64 -7.54 22.62 7.08
N LEU A 65 -7.98 23.63 7.82
CA LEU A 65 -8.55 24.87 7.28
C LEU A 65 -7.53 25.99 7.33
N ILE A 66 -7.28 26.63 6.18
CA ILE A 66 -6.42 27.82 6.08
C ILE A 66 -7.29 29.01 5.67
N LEU A 67 -7.44 29.96 6.58
CA LEU A 67 -8.23 31.17 6.37
C LEU A 67 -7.35 32.29 5.77
N GLY A 68 -7.57 32.55 4.49
CA GLY A 68 -6.92 33.65 3.75
C GLY A 68 -7.68 34.97 3.82
N GLY A 69 -7.36 35.87 2.89
CA GLY A 69 -8.00 37.18 2.76
C GLY A 69 -9.39 37.10 2.11
N ARG A 70 -9.63 36.15 1.23
CA ARG A 70 -10.84 36.02 0.42
C ARG A 70 -11.81 35.02 1.00
N TYR A 71 -13.12 35.32 0.84
CA TYR A 71 -14.17 34.35 1.20
C TYR A 71 -14.31 33.20 0.20
N GLY A 72 -13.91 33.45 -1.04
CA GLY A 72 -13.90 32.46 -2.12
C GLY A 72 -15.16 32.46 -2.97
N TRP A 73 -15.26 31.47 -3.86
CA TRP A 73 -16.37 31.34 -4.79
C TRP A 73 -17.63 30.81 -4.11
N GLN A 74 -18.75 31.45 -4.43
CA GLN A 74 -20.08 31.14 -3.91
C GLN A 74 -20.97 30.55 -5.02
N PRO A 75 -21.31 29.27 -4.99
CA PRO A 75 -22.26 28.70 -5.93
C PRO A 75 -23.66 29.27 -5.63
N GLU A 76 -24.33 29.80 -6.65
CA GLU A 76 -25.72 30.31 -6.56
C GLU A 76 -26.00 31.30 -5.41
N ASN A 77 -25.05 32.16 -5.06
CA ASN A 77 -25.13 33.11 -3.94
C ASN A 77 -25.35 32.47 -2.55
N LYS A 78 -24.90 31.24 -2.37
CA LYS A 78 -24.85 30.52 -1.08
C LYS A 78 -23.48 30.70 -0.40
N GLU A 79 -23.21 29.88 0.59
CA GLU A 79 -21.88 29.84 1.24
C GLU A 79 -20.78 29.53 0.26
N SER A 80 -19.57 29.96 0.56
CA SER A 80 -18.39 29.60 -0.24
C SER A 80 -18.08 28.11 -0.15
N ILE A 81 -17.38 27.59 -1.16
CA ILE A 81 -16.95 26.17 -1.15
C ILE A 81 -16.18 25.84 0.13
N THR A 82 -15.26 26.71 0.55
CA THR A 82 -14.49 26.55 1.79
C THR A 82 -15.37 26.47 3.05
N GLU A 83 -16.44 27.26 3.10
CA GLU A 83 -17.40 27.19 4.22
C GLU A 83 -18.24 25.90 4.16
N LEU A 84 -18.66 25.46 2.97
CA LEU A 84 -19.37 24.18 2.78
C LEU A 84 -18.50 22.98 3.16
N GLU A 85 -17.22 22.99 2.81
CA GLU A 85 -16.24 21.99 3.23
C GLU A 85 -16.10 21.97 4.77
N TYR A 86 -16.00 23.13 5.39
CA TYR A 86 -15.97 23.25 6.85
C TYR A 86 -17.21 22.69 7.53
N GLN A 87 -18.41 23.04 7.05
CA GLN A 87 -19.68 22.51 7.56
C GLN A 87 -19.77 20.98 7.39
N THR A 88 -19.28 20.46 6.27
CA THR A 88 -19.21 19.01 6.01
C THR A 88 -18.25 18.34 6.98
N ALA A 89 -17.06 18.92 7.22
CA ALA A 89 -16.10 18.42 8.18
C ALA A 89 -16.67 18.35 9.61
N LEU A 90 -17.45 19.38 10.01
CA LEU A 90 -18.18 19.40 11.27
C LEU A 90 -19.21 18.27 11.36
N SER A 91 -20.03 18.11 10.31
CA SER A 91 -21.07 17.07 10.28
C SER A 91 -20.47 15.65 10.36
N CYS A 92 -19.31 15.44 9.74
CA CYS A 92 -18.54 14.19 9.77
C CYS A 92 -17.74 14.01 11.06
N LYS A 93 -17.73 14.98 11.97
CA LYS A 93 -16.97 14.97 13.22
C LYS A 93 -15.47 14.74 13.01
N LEU A 94 -14.91 15.29 11.94
CA LEU A 94 -13.48 15.22 11.67
C LEU A 94 -12.70 16.03 12.71
N SER A 95 -11.43 15.68 12.90
CA SER A 95 -10.51 16.56 13.64
C SER A 95 -10.19 17.77 12.78
N ILE A 96 -10.52 18.96 13.28
CA ILE A 96 -10.38 20.21 12.55
C ILE A 96 -9.22 21.02 13.13
N LEU A 97 -8.25 21.35 12.28
CA LEU A 97 -7.11 22.23 12.60
C LEU A 97 -7.26 23.54 11.81
N VAL A 98 -7.24 24.67 12.50
CA VAL A 98 -7.50 25.99 11.89
C VAL A 98 -6.24 26.86 11.93
N PHE A 99 -5.86 27.38 10.77
CA PHE A 99 -4.75 28.30 10.59
C PHE A 99 -5.28 29.59 9.93
N ASN A 100 -4.88 30.71 10.50
CA ASN A 100 -5.31 32.02 10.06
C ASN A 100 -4.10 32.79 9.52
N THR A 101 -4.21 33.37 8.32
CA THR A 101 -3.17 34.23 7.77
C THR A 101 -3.37 35.68 8.24
N ALA A 102 -2.27 36.43 8.33
CA ALA A 102 -2.31 37.84 8.68
C ALA A 102 -2.78 38.77 7.53
N TYR A 103 -3.30 38.22 6.44
CA TYR A 103 -3.74 38.99 5.28
C TYR A 103 -5.01 39.83 5.58
N PRO A 104 -5.15 41.01 4.95
CA PRO A 104 -6.40 41.76 5.00
C PRO A 104 -7.56 40.91 4.50
N LYS A 105 -8.70 40.97 5.22
CA LYS A 105 -9.84 40.09 4.94
C LYS A 105 -11.04 40.84 4.41
N GLU A 106 -11.72 40.21 3.43
CA GLU A 106 -13.05 40.59 2.96
C GLU A 106 -14.09 40.53 4.09
N GLN A 107 -15.17 41.26 3.99
CA GLN A 107 -16.23 41.30 5.02
C GLN A 107 -16.83 39.91 5.30
N LEU A 108 -17.19 39.18 4.23
CA LEU A 108 -17.77 37.83 4.37
C LEU A 108 -16.73 36.84 4.97
N GLN A 109 -15.46 37.01 4.66
CA GLN A 109 -14.37 36.20 5.25
C GLN A 109 -14.24 36.45 6.76
N LYS A 110 -14.39 37.68 7.21
CA LYS A 110 -14.43 38.01 8.66
C LYS A 110 -15.65 37.39 9.37
N GLU A 111 -16.76 37.31 8.70
CA GLU A 111 -17.96 36.66 9.25
C GLU A 111 -17.77 35.15 9.35
N PHE A 112 -17.20 34.52 8.35
CA PHE A 112 -16.83 33.10 8.38
C PHE A 112 -15.79 32.80 9.45
N GLU A 113 -14.74 33.60 9.54
CA GLU A 113 -13.72 33.49 10.60
C GLU A 113 -14.36 33.51 11.99
N LYS A 114 -15.29 34.43 12.27
CA LYS A 114 -16.01 34.49 13.55
C LYS A 114 -16.80 33.22 13.86
N LYS A 115 -17.43 32.60 12.84
CA LYS A 115 -18.10 31.30 12.99
C LYS A 115 -17.14 30.20 13.41
N VAL A 116 -15.98 30.16 12.77
CA VAL A 116 -14.95 29.17 13.06
C VAL A 116 -14.33 29.40 14.46
N GLU A 117 -14.04 30.65 14.83
CA GLU A 117 -13.49 31.02 16.14
C GLU A 117 -14.39 30.65 17.32
N ALA A 118 -15.66 30.65 17.12
CA ALA A 118 -16.62 30.26 18.17
C ALA A 118 -16.47 28.78 18.60
N SER A 119 -15.84 27.96 17.77
CA SER A 119 -15.75 26.50 17.98
C SER A 119 -14.35 25.96 18.08
N TYR A 120 -13.35 26.63 17.51
CA TYR A 120 -11.98 26.08 17.40
C TYR A 120 -10.90 27.10 17.75
N PHE A 121 -9.85 26.62 18.44
CA PHE A 121 -8.62 27.37 18.59
C PHE A 121 -7.91 27.48 17.24
N ARG A 122 -7.48 28.69 16.91
CA ARG A 122 -6.72 28.97 15.70
C ARG A 122 -5.28 29.33 16.01
N LYS A 123 -4.41 29.09 15.05
CA LYS A 123 -3.05 29.64 15.02
C LYS A 123 -2.97 30.72 13.93
N THR A 124 -2.56 31.93 14.30
CA THR A 124 -2.29 32.97 13.31
C THR A 124 -0.83 32.86 12.87
N VAL A 125 -0.60 32.89 11.55
CA VAL A 125 0.72 32.75 10.92
C VAL A 125 1.01 33.95 10.03
N LYS A 126 2.29 34.31 9.91
CA LYS A 126 2.75 35.48 9.17
C LYS A 126 3.03 35.19 7.71
N ASP A 127 3.51 33.99 7.43
CA ASP A 127 3.91 33.57 6.09
C ASP A 127 3.78 32.05 5.90
N ALA A 128 4.03 31.58 4.69
CA ALA A 128 3.91 30.17 4.31
C ALA A 128 4.91 29.26 5.04
N PHE A 129 6.08 29.79 5.46
CA PHE A 129 7.07 28.99 6.18
C PHE A 129 6.62 28.70 7.62
N GLU A 130 6.17 29.76 8.34
CA GLU A 130 5.58 29.61 9.67
C GLU A 130 4.33 28.70 9.61
N LEU A 131 3.52 28.82 8.56
CA LEU A 131 2.37 27.96 8.34
C LEU A 131 2.78 26.48 8.23
N GLN A 132 3.82 26.17 7.45
CA GLN A 132 4.31 24.79 7.32
C GLN A 132 4.71 24.22 8.67
N GLU A 133 5.50 24.94 9.46
CA GLU A 133 5.98 24.50 10.78
C GLU A 133 4.80 24.27 11.76
N GLU A 134 3.83 25.20 11.79
CA GLU A 134 2.69 25.08 12.70
C GLU A 134 1.72 23.97 12.28
N ILE A 135 1.53 23.73 10.98
CA ILE A 135 0.76 22.57 10.48
C ILE A 135 1.46 21.27 10.86
N GLU A 136 2.78 21.15 10.63
CA GLU A 136 3.55 19.97 11.03
C GLU A 136 3.41 19.67 12.52
N LYS A 137 3.54 20.68 13.37
CA LYS A 137 3.43 20.56 14.81
C LYS A 137 2.01 20.13 15.25
N SER A 138 0.99 20.79 14.69
CA SER A 138 -0.41 20.51 15.03
C SER A 138 -0.85 19.13 14.54
N LEU A 139 -0.46 18.75 13.32
CA LEU A 139 -0.72 17.41 12.81
C LEU A 139 -0.05 16.31 13.63
N LYS A 140 1.20 16.55 14.06
CA LYS A 140 1.91 15.61 14.95
C LYS A 140 1.12 15.38 16.23
N ALA A 141 0.72 16.45 16.89
CA ALA A 141 -0.04 16.37 18.14
C ALA A 141 -1.40 15.67 17.95
N GLU A 142 -2.14 15.99 16.87
CA GLU A 142 -3.44 15.40 16.61
C GLU A 142 -3.34 13.91 16.22
N ILE A 143 -2.33 13.54 15.44
CA ILE A 143 -2.05 12.15 15.11
C ILE A 143 -1.69 11.35 16.37
N GLU A 144 -0.82 11.90 17.26
CA GLU A 144 -0.49 11.27 18.55
C GLU A 144 -1.71 11.12 19.44
N LYS A 145 -2.56 12.15 19.52
CA LYS A 145 -3.81 12.10 20.29
C LYS A 145 -4.74 11.01 19.80
N LYS A 146 -5.01 10.95 18.48
CA LYS A 146 -5.85 9.90 17.88
C LYS A 146 -5.26 8.50 18.09
N GLN A 147 -3.93 8.38 18.06
CA GLN A 147 -3.27 7.11 18.35
C GLN A 147 -3.43 6.69 19.82
N ASN A 148 -3.30 7.63 20.75
CA ASN A 148 -3.49 7.36 22.15
C ASN A 148 -4.96 7.02 22.46
N GLU A 149 -5.92 7.74 21.87
CA GLU A 149 -7.34 7.42 21.97
C GLU A 149 -7.67 6.02 21.43
N PHE A 150 -7.01 5.62 20.35
CA PHE A 150 -7.13 4.29 19.77
C PHE A 150 -6.59 3.20 20.71
N PHE A 151 -5.43 3.42 21.31
CA PHE A 151 -4.86 2.46 22.27
C PHE A 151 -5.64 2.37 23.58
N ASN A 152 -6.33 3.43 23.96
CA ASN A 152 -7.12 3.51 25.20
C ASN A 152 -8.59 3.08 25.04
N LYS A 153 -9.10 2.97 23.80
CA LYS A 153 -10.43 2.42 23.51
C LYS A 153 -10.32 0.93 23.26
N THR A 154 -11.34 0.20 23.68
CA THR A 154 -11.53 -1.23 23.43
C THR A 154 -11.06 -1.60 22.02
N GLU A 155 -10.20 -2.60 21.96
CA GLU A 155 -9.45 -3.07 20.82
C GLU A 155 -10.27 -3.08 19.50
N PRO A 156 -9.95 -2.21 18.55
CA PRO A 156 -10.61 -2.27 17.26
C PRO A 156 -10.11 -3.47 16.51
N VAL A 157 -11.02 -4.12 15.85
CA VAL A 157 -10.67 -5.27 15.03
C VAL A 157 -10.49 -4.83 13.60
N TYR A 158 -9.27 -4.96 13.18
CA TYR A 158 -8.91 -4.78 11.79
C TYR A 158 -8.78 -6.13 11.13
N SER A 159 -9.34 -6.26 9.94
CA SER A 159 -9.07 -7.41 9.10
C SER A 159 -7.63 -7.36 8.58
N ASN A 160 -7.15 -8.45 8.02
CA ASN A 160 -5.93 -8.44 7.23
C ASN A 160 -6.22 -8.19 5.73
N LEU A 161 -7.40 -7.71 5.40
CA LEU A 161 -7.85 -7.37 4.06
C LEU A 161 -7.56 -5.91 3.76
N VAL A 162 -6.90 -5.68 2.64
CA VAL A 162 -6.56 -4.35 2.12
C VAL A 162 -7.29 -4.19 0.80
N LYS A 163 -8.15 -3.18 0.69
CA LYS A 163 -8.81 -2.88 -0.58
C LYS A 163 -7.78 -2.58 -1.65
N ILE A 164 -7.96 -3.13 -2.84
CA ILE A 164 -7.06 -2.90 -3.97
C ILE A 164 -7.79 -2.24 -5.14
N GLN A 165 -7.01 -1.52 -5.95
CA GLN A 165 -7.45 -0.97 -7.21
C GLN A 165 -6.54 -1.47 -8.32
N PHE A 166 -7.11 -1.72 -9.49
CA PHE A 166 -6.42 -2.12 -10.72
C PHE A 166 -7.18 -1.54 -11.93
N PRO A 167 -6.61 -1.54 -13.14
CA PRO A 167 -7.29 -1.06 -14.34
C PRO A 167 -8.62 -1.79 -14.58
N ASN A 168 -9.64 -1.08 -15.02
CA ASN A 168 -10.96 -1.68 -15.30
C ASN A 168 -10.96 -2.56 -16.56
N GLN A 169 -9.91 -2.47 -17.37
CA GLN A 169 -9.78 -3.14 -18.66
C GLN A 169 -8.47 -3.94 -18.72
N LEU A 170 -8.54 -5.12 -19.32
CA LEU A 170 -7.39 -5.93 -19.69
C LEU A 170 -7.38 -6.15 -21.21
N TYR A 171 -6.27 -6.66 -21.74
CA TYR A 171 -6.09 -6.99 -23.14
C TYR A 171 -5.78 -8.47 -23.28
N ILE A 172 -6.38 -9.08 -24.30
CA ILE A 172 -6.18 -10.48 -24.67
C ILE A 172 -5.72 -10.53 -26.11
N ALA A 173 -4.71 -11.33 -26.43
CA ALA A 173 -4.23 -11.54 -27.79
C ALA A 173 -3.71 -12.95 -28.00
N ASP A 174 -3.83 -13.48 -29.20
CA ASP A 174 -3.26 -14.77 -29.57
C ASP A 174 -1.72 -14.69 -29.60
N LEU A 175 -1.06 -15.71 -29.06
CA LEU A 175 0.41 -15.78 -29.09
C LEU A 175 0.89 -16.15 -30.51
N ASP A 176 1.84 -15.36 -31.02
CA ASP A 176 2.60 -15.67 -32.24
C ASP A 176 4.08 -15.90 -31.90
N ILE A 177 4.46 -17.16 -31.69
CA ILE A 177 5.78 -17.56 -31.26
C ILE A 177 6.31 -18.74 -32.10
N ASP A 178 7.44 -18.54 -32.76
CA ASP A 178 8.18 -19.66 -33.36
C ASP A 178 8.86 -20.50 -32.29
N LYS A 179 8.15 -21.55 -31.83
CA LYS A 179 8.67 -22.48 -30.82
C LYS A 179 9.96 -23.18 -31.24
N LYS A 180 10.20 -23.38 -32.57
CA LYS A 180 11.42 -24.02 -33.07
C LYS A 180 12.62 -23.08 -32.96
N ALA A 181 12.44 -21.82 -33.33
CA ALA A 181 13.47 -20.78 -33.18
C ALA A 181 13.83 -20.57 -31.70
N VAL A 182 12.83 -20.46 -30.81
CA VAL A 182 13.05 -20.34 -29.36
C VAL A 182 13.81 -21.53 -28.78
N LYS A 183 13.48 -22.77 -29.17
CA LYS A 183 14.23 -23.96 -28.72
C LYS A 183 15.69 -23.90 -29.16
N ARG A 184 15.96 -23.50 -30.40
CA ARG A 184 17.34 -23.35 -30.94
C ARG A 184 18.10 -22.30 -30.13
N TYR A 185 17.52 -21.12 -29.94
CA TYR A 185 18.08 -20.04 -29.16
C TYR A 185 18.48 -20.46 -27.73
N ASN A 186 17.59 -21.17 -27.00
CA ASN A 186 17.88 -21.64 -25.66
C ASN A 186 18.97 -22.73 -25.64
N LYS A 187 19.00 -23.62 -26.65
CA LYS A 187 20.03 -24.65 -26.79
C LYS A 187 21.43 -24.04 -26.99
N GLU A 188 21.56 -23.05 -27.85
CA GLU A 188 22.80 -22.33 -28.12
C GLU A 188 23.35 -21.62 -26.88
N ARG A 189 22.47 -21.08 -26.03
CA ARG A 189 22.84 -20.42 -24.78
C ARG A 189 22.94 -21.36 -23.58
N LYS A 190 22.88 -22.67 -23.78
CA LYS A 190 22.93 -23.68 -22.70
C LYS A 190 21.93 -23.44 -21.58
N ARG A 191 20.76 -22.83 -21.88
CA ARG A 191 19.72 -22.62 -20.92
C ARG A 191 18.88 -23.88 -20.71
N PRO A 192 18.59 -24.29 -19.47
CA PRO A 192 17.73 -25.45 -19.23
C PRO A 192 16.30 -25.15 -19.74
N PHE A 193 15.79 -26.00 -20.64
CA PHE A 193 14.48 -25.82 -21.29
C PHE A 193 13.70 -27.15 -21.30
N TYR A 194 13.62 -27.76 -20.11
CA TYR A 194 12.97 -29.05 -19.93
C TYR A 194 11.48 -28.86 -19.69
N LYS A 195 10.62 -29.49 -20.52
CA LYS A 195 9.15 -29.38 -20.47
C LYS A 195 8.63 -27.95 -20.29
N PRO A 196 9.01 -27.02 -21.18
CA PRO A 196 8.61 -25.63 -21.06
C PRO A 196 7.10 -25.44 -21.28
N SER A 197 6.49 -24.58 -20.48
CA SER A 197 5.14 -24.09 -20.69
C SER A 197 5.08 -23.07 -21.85
N LEU A 198 3.89 -22.72 -22.32
CA LEU A 198 3.74 -21.63 -23.30
C LEU A 198 4.26 -20.30 -22.76
N HIS A 199 4.10 -20.04 -21.48
CA HIS A 199 4.68 -18.87 -20.82
C HIS A 199 6.22 -18.86 -20.91
N ASP A 200 6.90 -20.01 -20.71
CA ASP A 200 8.36 -20.11 -20.85
C ASP A 200 8.81 -19.83 -22.29
N TYR A 201 8.03 -20.28 -23.28
CA TYR A 201 8.27 -19.93 -24.69
C TYR A 201 8.13 -18.43 -24.92
N ALA A 202 7.09 -17.79 -24.38
CA ALA A 202 6.83 -16.37 -24.54
C ALA A 202 7.96 -15.54 -23.91
N VAL A 203 8.36 -15.84 -22.69
CA VAL A 203 9.50 -15.19 -22.02
C VAL A 203 10.80 -15.35 -22.82
N SER A 204 11.07 -16.56 -23.34
CA SER A 204 12.28 -16.81 -24.13
C SER A 204 12.23 -16.10 -25.49
N ALA A 205 11.06 -15.94 -26.09
CA ALA A 205 10.87 -15.20 -27.33
C ALA A 205 11.16 -13.71 -27.17
N LEU A 206 10.77 -13.12 -26.04
CA LEU A 206 11.14 -11.74 -25.70
C LEU A 206 12.67 -11.61 -25.54
N TYR A 207 13.30 -12.49 -24.78
CA TYR A 207 14.76 -12.48 -24.63
C TYR A 207 15.52 -12.72 -25.94
N MET A 208 14.96 -13.49 -26.89
CA MET A 208 15.54 -13.69 -28.20
C MET A 208 15.59 -12.41 -29.03
N GLN A 209 14.67 -11.47 -28.74
CA GLN A 209 14.58 -10.16 -29.36
C GLN A 209 15.24 -9.05 -28.51
N ASP A 210 16.03 -9.42 -27.50
CA ASP A 210 16.67 -8.51 -26.53
C ASP A 210 15.68 -7.59 -25.79
N ILE A 211 14.43 -8.06 -25.65
CA ILE A 211 13.38 -7.34 -24.92
C ILE A 211 13.38 -7.81 -23.47
N SER A 212 13.67 -6.88 -22.55
CA SER A 212 13.45 -7.06 -21.11
C SER A 212 12.14 -6.41 -20.75
N PHE A 213 11.13 -7.20 -20.42
CA PHE A 213 9.79 -6.73 -20.09
C PHE A 213 9.35 -7.24 -18.71
N PRO A 214 8.59 -6.47 -17.91
CA PRO A 214 8.04 -6.94 -16.64
C PRO A 214 7.19 -8.19 -16.80
N HIS A 215 7.20 -9.08 -15.81
CA HIS A 215 6.44 -10.33 -15.85
C HIS A 215 5.03 -10.18 -15.22
N ASP A 216 4.35 -9.09 -15.52
CA ASP A 216 3.01 -8.74 -15.05
C ASP A 216 1.91 -9.07 -16.08
N TRP A 217 2.09 -10.19 -16.72
CA TRP A 217 1.20 -10.80 -17.71
C TRP A 217 1.18 -12.33 -17.53
N ILE A 218 0.19 -12.96 -18.10
CA ILE A 218 0.03 -14.41 -18.09
C ILE A 218 -0.22 -14.96 -19.49
N VAL A 219 -0.02 -16.27 -19.63
CA VAL A 219 -0.41 -17.03 -20.81
C VAL A 219 -1.39 -18.10 -20.38
N TRP A 220 -2.58 -18.09 -20.98
CA TRP A 220 -3.60 -19.05 -20.73
C TRP A 220 -4.33 -19.37 -22.04
N ASP A 221 -4.59 -20.65 -22.29
CA ASP A 221 -5.26 -21.17 -23.50
C ASP A 221 -4.71 -20.63 -24.83
N GLY A 222 -3.38 -20.53 -24.94
CA GLY A 222 -2.71 -20.00 -26.12
C GLY A 222 -2.74 -18.48 -26.26
N LYS A 223 -3.41 -17.78 -25.36
CA LYS A 223 -3.54 -16.31 -25.37
C LYS A 223 -2.66 -15.66 -24.31
N LEU A 224 -2.18 -14.47 -24.65
CA LEU A 224 -1.52 -13.56 -23.71
C LEU A 224 -2.60 -12.66 -23.09
N ILE A 225 -2.57 -12.50 -21.75
CA ILE A 225 -3.51 -11.69 -20.98
C ILE A 225 -2.71 -10.72 -20.12
N THR A 226 -3.03 -9.42 -20.21
CA THR A 226 -2.30 -8.35 -19.53
C THR A 226 -3.14 -7.09 -19.38
N PHE A 227 -2.74 -6.20 -18.46
CA PHE A 227 -3.26 -4.83 -18.37
C PHE A 227 -2.54 -3.84 -19.30
N HIS A 228 -1.41 -4.23 -19.91
CA HIS A 228 -0.71 -3.38 -20.88
C HIS A 228 -1.53 -3.26 -22.17
N ASN A 229 -1.59 -2.04 -22.69
CA ASN A 229 -2.29 -1.78 -23.97
C ASN A 229 -1.55 -2.46 -25.12
N LEU A 230 -2.11 -3.53 -25.66
CA LEU A 230 -1.52 -4.29 -26.76
C LEU A 230 -1.69 -3.65 -28.16
N HIS A 231 -2.42 -2.53 -28.25
CA HIS A 231 -2.45 -1.70 -29.47
C HIS A 231 -1.29 -0.70 -29.52
N ASP A 232 -0.55 -0.53 -28.43
CA ASP A 232 0.63 0.33 -28.37
C ASP A 232 1.88 -0.46 -28.77
N ASP A 233 2.42 -0.20 -29.96
CA ASP A 233 3.62 -0.84 -30.47
C ASP A 233 4.89 -0.64 -29.61
N SER A 234 4.87 0.32 -28.68
CA SER A 234 5.96 0.55 -27.73
C SER A 234 6.00 -0.53 -26.63
N VAL A 235 4.90 -1.23 -26.39
CA VAL A 235 4.80 -2.33 -25.44
C VAL A 235 5.52 -3.56 -26.00
N GLY A 236 6.58 -4.02 -25.32
CA GLY A 236 7.40 -5.14 -25.79
C GLY A 236 6.63 -6.44 -26.04
N LEU A 237 5.48 -6.64 -25.38
CA LEU A 237 4.62 -7.82 -25.57
C LEU A 237 4.02 -7.92 -26.98
N THR A 238 3.88 -6.80 -27.70
CA THR A 238 3.38 -6.78 -29.08
C THR A 238 4.26 -7.52 -30.08
N LYS A 239 5.47 -7.89 -29.67
CA LYS A 239 6.43 -8.65 -30.49
C LYS A 239 6.24 -10.17 -30.43
N ILE A 240 5.38 -10.66 -29.58
CA ILE A 240 5.13 -12.10 -29.37
C ILE A 240 3.66 -12.48 -29.54
N ILE A 241 2.85 -11.59 -30.08
CA ILE A 241 1.42 -11.80 -30.34
C ILE A 241 1.11 -11.59 -31.83
N ASP A 242 0.02 -12.18 -32.27
CA ASP A 242 -0.57 -11.82 -33.57
C ASP A 242 -1.21 -10.43 -33.47
N LYS A 243 -0.67 -9.49 -34.22
CA LYS A 243 -1.07 -8.07 -34.19
C LYS A 243 -2.53 -7.82 -34.64
N GLY A 244 -3.16 -8.80 -35.27
CA GLY A 244 -4.56 -8.73 -35.69
C GLY A 244 -5.55 -9.12 -34.59
N THR A 245 -5.08 -9.64 -33.45
CA THR A 245 -5.94 -10.28 -32.45
C THR A 245 -6.07 -9.53 -31.11
N PRO A 246 -5.36 -8.41 -30.80
CA PRO A 246 -5.54 -7.73 -29.53
C PRO A 246 -6.99 -7.25 -29.34
N GLU A 247 -7.63 -7.72 -28.31
CA GLU A 247 -8.98 -7.32 -27.91
C GLU A 247 -8.96 -6.74 -26.51
N PRO A 248 -9.48 -5.53 -26.29
CA PRO A 248 -9.75 -5.00 -24.96
C PRO A 248 -11.00 -5.66 -24.39
N LEU A 249 -10.95 -6.05 -23.11
CA LEU A 249 -12.07 -6.67 -22.40
C LEU A 249 -12.20 -6.06 -21.00
N ALA A 250 -13.42 -5.78 -20.56
CA ALA A 250 -13.67 -5.35 -19.18
C ALA A 250 -13.27 -6.46 -18.19
N CYS A 251 -12.66 -6.08 -17.08
CA CYS A 251 -12.16 -7.05 -16.11
C CYS A 251 -13.28 -7.89 -15.51
N ASP A 252 -14.43 -7.29 -15.22
CA ASP A 252 -15.62 -7.97 -14.71
C ASP A 252 -16.18 -8.98 -15.72
N GLU A 253 -16.29 -8.64 -16.99
CA GLU A 253 -16.67 -9.56 -18.04
C GLU A 253 -15.71 -10.76 -18.13
N PHE A 254 -14.40 -10.53 -17.89
CA PHE A 254 -13.42 -11.61 -17.92
C PHE A 254 -13.57 -12.54 -16.71
N TYR A 255 -13.52 -12.02 -15.48
CA TYR A 255 -13.47 -12.89 -14.29
C TYR A 255 -14.83 -13.49 -13.92
N ASP A 256 -15.96 -12.90 -14.35
CA ASP A 256 -17.30 -13.44 -14.13
C ASP A 256 -17.70 -14.52 -15.16
N ALA A 257 -16.90 -14.69 -16.22
CA ALA A 257 -17.21 -15.67 -17.27
C ALA A 257 -17.16 -17.12 -16.78
N SER A 258 -16.26 -17.48 -15.86
CA SER A 258 -16.20 -18.80 -15.21
C SER A 258 -15.23 -18.82 -14.03
N GLU A 259 -15.26 -19.90 -13.22
CA GLU A 259 -14.29 -20.12 -12.13
C GLU A 259 -12.83 -20.20 -12.65
N ASP A 260 -12.61 -20.75 -13.85
CA ASP A 260 -11.29 -20.79 -14.46
C ASP A 260 -10.80 -19.38 -14.81
N HIS A 261 -11.66 -18.52 -15.39
CA HIS A 261 -11.33 -17.12 -15.68
C HIS A 261 -11.03 -16.35 -14.40
N LEU A 262 -11.83 -16.52 -13.35
CA LEU A 262 -11.58 -15.93 -12.04
C LEU A 262 -10.21 -16.36 -11.47
N SER A 263 -9.87 -17.65 -11.60
CA SER A 263 -8.57 -18.18 -11.18
C SER A 263 -7.40 -17.56 -11.97
N GLN A 264 -7.56 -17.41 -13.30
CA GLN A 264 -6.55 -16.75 -14.15
C GLN A 264 -6.45 -15.27 -13.86
N PHE A 265 -7.54 -14.59 -13.56
CA PHE A 265 -7.53 -13.20 -13.14
C PHE A 265 -6.76 -13.01 -11.83
N LYS A 266 -7.04 -13.83 -10.81
CA LYS A 266 -6.25 -13.84 -9.56
C LYS A 266 -4.75 -14.11 -9.83
N TYR A 267 -4.44 -14.96 -10.80
CA TYR A 267 -3.07 -15.24 -11.20
C TYR A 267 -2.42 -14.04 -11.89
N LEU A 268 -3.14 -13.31 -12.76
CA LEU A 268 -2.69 -12.04 -13.35
C LEU A 268 -2.40 -10.99 -12.26
N LEU A 269 -3.33 -10.79 -11.33
CA LEU A 269 -3.13 -9.88 -10.20
C LEU A 269 -1.89 -10.28 -9.38
N LYS A 270 -1.69 -11.58 -9.16
CA LYS A 270 -0.48 -12.06 -8.48
C LYS A 270 0.80 -11.71 -9.25
N LYS A 271 0.81 -11.82 -10.58
CA LYS A 271 1.96 -11.45 -11.41
C LYS A 271 2.25 -9.94 -11.35
N CYS A 272 1.21 -9.12 -11.37
CA CYS A 272 1.36 -7.67 -11.16
C CYS A 272 1.93 -7.35 -9.78
N LEU A 273 1.46 -8.03 -8.73
CA LEU A 273 2.00 -7.90 -7.39
C LEU A 273 3.47 -8.36 -7.31
N GLU A 274 3.83 -9.49 -7.90
CA GLU A 274 5.21 -9.99 -7.97
C GLU A 274 6.15 -8.94 -8.59
N THR A 275 5.73 -8.32 -9.69
CA THR A 275 6.51 -7.27 -10.37
C THR A 275 6.71 -6.04 -9.47
N LYS A 276 5.66 -5.59 -8.79
CA LYS A 276 5.73 -4.50 -7.81
C LYS A 276 6.69 -4.83 -6.67
N LEU A 277 6.56 -6.01 -6.08
CA LEU A 277 7.35 -6.46 -4.94
C LEU A 277 8.83 -6.67 -5.32
N HIS A 278 9.10 -7.11 -6.53
CA HIS A 278 10.47 -7.27 -7.04
C HIS A 278 11.24 -5.93 -7.06
N LYS A 279 10.58 -4.84 -7.47
CA LYS A 279 11.17 -3.48 -7.40
C LYS A 279 11.53 -3.08 -5.97
N LEU A 280 10.74 -3.52 -4.99
CA LEU A 280 10.96 -3.29 -3.57
C LEU A 280 11.95 -4.28 -2.93
N LYS A 281 12.61 -5.14 -3.74
CA LYS A 281 13.53 -6.19 -3.24
C LYS A 281 12.85 -7.13 -2.24
N ILE A 282 11.65 -7.55 -2.62
CA ILE A 282 10.87 -8.61 -1.96
C ILE A 282 10.73 -9.74 -2.98
N LYS A 283 11.10 -10.96 -2.60
CA LYS A 283 11.18 -12.12 -3.49
C LYS A 283 10.08 -13.12 -3.17
N TRP A 284 9.48 -13.73 -4.20
CA TRP A 284 8.63 -14.88 -4.06
C TRP A 284 9.44 -16.13 -3.74
N ILE A 285 9.14 -16.80 -2.64
CA ILE A 285 9.74 -18.05 -2.19
C ILE A 285 8.76 -19.18 -2.53
N LYS A 286 9.03 -19.84 -3.63
CA LYS A 286 8.11 -20.83 -4.24
C LYS A 286 7.76 -21.98 -3.29
N ASP A 287 8.76 -22.51 -2.58
CA ASP A 287 8.63 -23.70 -1.72
C ASP A 287 7.71 -23.44 -0.52
N GLU A 288 7.63 -22.20 -0.07
CA GLU A 288 6.78 -21.77 1.06
C GLU A 288 5.51 -21.05 0.62
N GLY A 289 5.41 -20.65 -0.64
CA GLY A 289 4.25 -19.90 -1.14
C GLY A 289 4.07 -18.52 -0.50
N LEU A 290 5.17 -17.80 -0.23
CA LEU A 290 5.16 -16.49 0.44
C LEU A 290 6.15 -15.51 -0.19
N PHE A 291 5.99 -14.24 0.11
CA PHE A 291 6.92 -13.18 -0.24
C PHE A 291 7.84 -12.86 0.93
N ALA A 292 9.15 -12.73 0.68
CA ALA A 292 10.14 -12.45 1.71
C ALA A 292 11.00 -11.24 1.35
N PHE A 293 11.26 -10.39 2.33
CA PHE A 293 12.30 -9.39 2.23
C PHE A 293 13.66 -10.10 2.10
N ILE A 294 14.44 -9.72 1.10
CA ILE A 294 15.77 -10.30 0.86
C ILE A 294 16.87 -9.29 1.20
N PRO A 295 18.08 -9.72 1.53
CA PRO A 295 19.23 -8.82 1.68
C PRO A 295 19.52 -8.14 0.33
N VAL A 296 20.04 -6.92 0.38
CA VAL A 296 20.32 -6.10 -0.81
C VAL A 296 21.78 -5.67 -0.90
N GLN A 297 22.51 -5.75 0.21
CA GLN A 297 23.89 -5.34 0.32
C GLN A 297 24.79 -6.55 0.64
N GLN A 298 25.95 -6.57 0.01
CA GLN A 298 27.04 -7.47 0.33
C GLN A 298 28.23 -6.64 0.82
N ASP A 299 29.08 -7.23 1.64
CA ASP A 299 30.36 -6.64 2.01
C ASP A 299 31.42 -6.85 0.91
N ASP A 300 32.63 -6.31 1.10
CA ASP A 300 33.73 -6.42 0.16
C ASP A 300 34.16 -7.89 -0.12
N SER A 301 33.78 -8.81 0.78
CA SER A 301 33.94 -10.25 0.63
C SER A 301 32.75 -10.97 0.01
N ASN A 302 31.83 -10.22 -0.61
CA ASN A 302 30.61 -10.74 -1.26
C ASN A 302 29.65 -11.46 -0.30
N ARG A 303 29.62 -11.08 0.99
CA ARG A 303 28.78 -11.68 2.03
C ARG A 303 27.55 -10.82 2.31
N TRP A 304 26.38 -11.46 2.43
CA TRP A 304 25.12 -10.77 2.74
C TRP A 304 25.17 -10.02 4.07
N GLN A 305 24.62 -8.80 4.07
CA GLN A 305 24.47 -7.94 5.24
C GLN A 305 23.04 -7.94 5.76
N HIS A 306 22.86 -7.50 7.01
CA HIS A 306 21.55 -7.22 7.56
C HIS A 306 20.82 -6.17 6.70
N ARG A 307 19.51 -6.31 6.59
CA ARG A 307 18.68 -5.26 5.98
C ARG A 307 17.75 -4.66 7.00
N SER A 308 17.86 -3.36 7.17
CA SER A 308 16.95 -2.56 7.98
C SER A 308 16.29 -1.50 7.12
N ILE A 309 15.03 -1.20 7.40
CA ILE A 309 14.23 -0.22 6.67
C ILE A 309 13.73 0.81 7.68
N GLU A 310 13.95 2.08 7.38
CA GLU A 310 13.31 3.18 8.12
C GLU A 310 11.84 3.27 7.74
N TRP A 311 10.99 3.47 8.72
CA TRP A 311 9.56 3.67 8.52
C TRP A 311 8.97 4.52 9.64
N SER A 312 7.84 5.15 9.37
CA SER A 312 7.12 5.89 10.38
C SER A 312 6.02 5.01 10.98
N LYS A 313 6.23 4.52 12.19
CA LYS A 313 5.17 3.83 12.94
C LYS A 313 4.10 4.83 13.38
N THR A 314 4.57 5.98 13.78
CA THR A 314 3.83 7.18 14.17
C THR A 314 4.55 8.38 13.56
N ILE A 315 4.66 9.46 14.28
CA ILE A 315 5.46 10.64 13.93
C ILE A 315 6.96 10.36 14.08
N LYS A 316 7.34 9.40 14.93
CA LYS A 316 8.73 9.05 15.15
C LYS A 316 9.19 8.04 14.11
N LYS A 317 10.29 8.34 13.43
CA LYS A 317 10.99 7.38 12.59
C LYS A 317 11.42 6.18 13.43
N ALA A 318 11.17 5.00 12.94
CA ALA A 318 11.60 3.76 13.53
C ALA A 318 12.35 2.93 12.47
N THR A 319 13.35 2.19 12.91
CA THR A 319 14.08 1.27 12.04
C THR A 319 13.57 -0.15 12.25
N ARG A 320 13.20 -0.81 11.17
CA ARG A 320 12.78 -2.21 11.19
C ARG A 320 13.83 -3.10 10.54
N LYS A 321 14.38 -4.03 11.30
CA LYS A 321 15.24 -5.09 10.75
C LYS A 321 14.34 -6.12 10.05
N VAL A 322 14.40 -6.16 8.72
CA VAL A 322 13.60 -7.06 7.87
C VAL A 322 14.38 -8.30 7.46
N VAL A 323 15.72 -8.23 7.45
CA VAL A 323 16.61 -9.38 7.25
C VAL A 323 17.68 -9.37 8.32
N GLU A 324 17.78 -10.47 9.04
CA GLU A 324 18.84 -10.73 10.01
C GLU A 324 19.71 -11.88 9.51
N VAL A 325 20.95 -11.57 9.20
CA VAL A 325 21.94 -12.56 8.77
C VAL A 325 22.59 -13.19 10.00
N LYS A 326 22.48 -14.49 10.16
CA LYS A 326 23.16 -15.25 11.21
C LYS A 326 24.41 -15.88 10.64
N ARG A 327 25.51 -15.66 11.33
CA ARG A 327 26.81 -16.20 10.96
C ARG A 327 27.14 -17.45 11.79
N ASN A 328 28.00 -18.29 11.25
CA ASN A 328 28.47 -19.47 11.95
C ASN A 328 29.31 -19.05 13.18
N LEU A 329 29.04 -19.63 14.36
CA LEU A 329 29.75 -19.32 15.58
C LEU A 329 31.23 -19.69 15.53
N LYS A 330 31.59 -20.74 14.74
CA LYS A 330 32.95 -21.22 14.59
C LYS A 330 33.73 -20.53 13.45
N ASN A 331 33.00 -20.05 12.46
CA ASN A 331 33.54 -19.31 11.32
C ASN A 331 32.62 -18.12 11.01
N GLN A 332 32.91 -16.95 11.57
CA GLN A 332 32.11 -15.74 11.39
C GLN A 332 32.08 -15.21 9.95
N GLU A 333 32.95 -15.76 9.10
CA GLU A 333 32.94 -15.40 7.68
C GLU A 333 31.83 -16.11 6.91
N GLU A 334 31.31 -17.21 7.42
CA GLU A 334 30.29 -18.02 6.77
C GLU A 334 28.89 -17.62 7.26
N VAL A 335 28.00 -17.27 6.32
CA VAL A 335 26.59 -17.04 6.60
C VAL A 335 25.90 -18.37 6.82
N PHE A 336 25.41 -18.59 8.06
CA PHE A 336 24.71 -19.82 8.41
C PHE A 336 23.28 -19.83 7.88
N ASN A 337 22.48 -18.81 8.20
CA ASN A 337 21.17 -18.59 7.62
C ASN A 337 20.73 -17.14 7.76
N MET A 338 19.62 -16.79 7.12
CA MET A 338 19.00 -15.47 7.17
C MET A 338 17.56 -15.59 7.66
N ARG A 339 17.23 -14.86 8.74
CA ARG A 339 15.84 -14.67 9.19
C ARG A 339 15.26 -13.50 8.44
N CYS A 340 14.24 -13.74 7.62
CA CYS A 340 13.62 -12.75 6.77
C CYS A 340 12.17 -12.52 7.20
N LEU A 341 11.76 -11.26 7.35
CA LEU A 341 10.36 -10.92 7.44
C LEU A 341 9.69 -11.28 6.11
N ALA A 342 8.52 -11.89 6.20
CA ALA A 342 7.81 -12.44 5.06
C ALA A 342 6.31 -12.23 5.23
N PHE A 343 5.54 -12.53 4.18
CA PHE A 343 4.09 -12.49 4.24
C PHE A 343 3.48 -13.36 3.13
N ARG A 344 2.34 -13.96 3.44
CA ARG A 344 1.48 -14.60 2.44
C ARG A 344 0.44 -13.61 1.95
N THR A 345 0.02 -13.79 0.72
CA THR A 345 -1.03 -12.97 0.11
C THR A 345 -2.07 -13.84 -0.55
N ARG A 346 -3.31 -13.34 -0.53
CA ARG A 346 -4.43 -13.95 -1.24
C ARG A 346 -5.31 -12.84 -1.79
N PHE A 347 -5.78 -12.99 -3.03
CA PHE A 347 -6.75 -12.07 -3.62
C PHE A 347 -8.15 -12.60 -3.35
N GLU A 348 -9.00 -11.77 -2.77
CA GLU A 348 -10.38 -12.08 -2.43
C GLU A 348 -11.30 -11.04 -3.06
N GLN A 349 -12.41 -11.49 -3.59
CA GLN A 349 -13.49 -10.63 -4.05
C GLN A 349 -14.64 -10.73 -3.04
N LEU A 350 -15.08 -9.59 -2.50
CA LEU A 350 -16.21 -9.48 -1.60
C LEU A 350 -17.18 -8.48 -2.21
N ASP A 351 -18.35 -8.93 -2.59
CA ASP A 351 -19.31 -8.18 -3.40
C ASP A 351 -18.65 -7.68 -4.70
N TYR A 352 -18.60 -6.37 -4.90
CA TYR A 352 -17.98 -5.74 -6.08
C TYR A 352 -16.54 -5.29 -5.85
N ASP A 353 -16.04 -5.42 -4.63
CA ASP A 353 -14.72 -4.93 -4.23
C ASP A 353 -13.68 -6.05 -4.18
N TRP A 354 -12.47 -5.70 -4.53
CA TRP A 354 -11.32 -6.60 -4.49
C TRP A 354 -10.37 -6.25 -3.35
N PHE A 355 -9.87 -7.29 -2.69
CA PHE A 355 -9.01 -7.17 -1.53
C PHE A 355 -7.77 -8.05 -1.69
N LEU A 356 -6.67 -7.55 -1.10
CA LEU A 356 -5.47 -8.33 -0.86
C LEU A 356 -5.41 -8.70 0.62
N SER A 357 -5.52 -9.97 0.94
CA SER A 357 -5.21 -10.47 2.27
C SER A 357 -3.70 -10.53 2.44
N ILE A 358 -3.18 -9.96 3.55
CA ILE A 358 -1.77 -9.95 3.89
C ILE A 358 -1.59 -10.62 5.25
N LYS A 359 -0.89 -11.74 5.29
CA LYS A 359 -0.57 -12.46 6.53
C LYS A 359 0.93 -12.40 6.78
N PRO A 360 1.41 -11.63 7.77
CA PRO A 360 2.83 -11.58 8.13
C PRO A 360 3.33 -12.93 8.61
N GLU A 361 4.54 -13.27 8.22
CA GLU A 361 5.22 -14.50 8.61
C GLU A 361 6.74 -14.25 8.70
N TRP A 362 7.46 -15.25 9.18
CA TRP A 362 8.90 -15.30 9.12
C TRP A 362 9.35 -16.48 8.27
N VAL A 363 10.44 -16.31 7.53
CA VAL A 363 11.09 -17.40 6.83
C VAL A 363 12.59 -17.40 7.12
N PHE A 364 13.17 -18.59 7.18
CA PHE A 364 14.60 -18.78 7.34
C PHE A 364 15.18 -19.33 6.04
N LEU A 365 16.08 -18.57 5.44
CA LEU A 365 16.65 -18.87 4.15
C LEU A 365 18.16 -19.16 4.26
N TRP A 366 18.64 -20.03 3.41
CA TRP A 366 20.06 -20.16 3.13
C TRP A 366 20.56 -18.97 2.28
N PRO A 367 21.89 -18.76 2.15
CA PRO A 367 22.46 -17.70 1.32
C PRO A 367 22.00 -17.71 -0.15
N ASP A 368 21.61 -18.86 -0.67
CA ASP A 368 21.07 -19.07 -2.02
C ASP A 368 19.54 -18.87 -2.12
N PHE A 369 18.92 -18.39 -1.06
CA PHE A 369 17.48 -18.17 -0.92
C PHE A 369 16.61 -19.42 -0.90
N ARG A 370 17.17 -20.62 -0.78
CA ARG A 370 16.39 -21.82 -0.46
C ARG A 370 15.97 -21.82 1.01
N VAL A 371 14.84 -22.45 1.30
CA VAL A 371 14.34 -22.56 2.67
C VAL A 371 15.29 -23.40 3.51
N SER A 372 15.65 -22.90 4.70
CA SER A 372 16.53 -23.58 5.63
C SER A 372 15.84 -24.82 6.22
N THR A 373 16.51 -25.96 6.23
CA THR A 373 16.03 -27.19 6.87
C THR A 373 15.82 -27.05 8.38
N LEU A 374 16.44 -26.06 9.01
CA LEU A 374 16.27 -25.73 10.45
C LEU A 374 15.14 -24.73 10.70
N ALA A 375 14.47 -24.27 9.64
CA ALA A 375 13.43 -23.23 9.73
C ALA A 375 12.30 -23.60 10.67
N PHE A 376 11.86 -24.85 10.66
CA PHE A 376 10.69 -25.29 11.41
C PHE A 376 10.81 -25.05 12.93
N LYS A 377 11.91 -25.46 13.54
CA LYS A 377 12.15 -25.22 15.00
C LYS A 377 12.20 -23.74 15.35
N ASN A 378 12.85 -22.95 14.50
CA ASN A 378 13.00 -21.52 14.71
C ASN A 378 11.66 -20.76 14.56
N ILE A 379 10.83 -21.15 13.60
CA ILE A 379 9.49 -20.59 13.39
C ILE A 379 8.59 -20.93 14.57
N GLN A 380 8.62 -22.16 15.05
CA GLN A 380 7.83 -22.57 16.23
C GLN A 380 8.19 -21.77 17.48
N TRP A 381 9.49 -21.53 17.67
CA TRP A 381 9.92 -20.69 18.80
C TRP A 381 9.43 -19.25 18.65
N LEU A 382 9.50 -18.67 17.46
CA LEU A 382 9.00 -17.31 17.20
C LEU A 382 7.48 -17.23 17.43
N LYS A 383 6.70 -18.20 16.96
CA LYS A 383 5.26 -18.26 17.20
C LYS A 383 4.89 -18.30 18.69
N LYS A 384 5.75 -18.90 19.52
CA LYS A 384 5.55 -18.93 20.98
C LYS A 384 5.86 -17.58 21.66
N THR A 385 6.68 -16.74 21.04
CA THR A 385 7.16 -15.48 21.63
C THR A 385 6.45 -14.25 21.05
N GLU A 386 5.84 -14.36 19.88
CA GLU A 386 5.11 -13.25 19.24
C GLU A 386 3.67 -13.19 19.77
N ARG A 387 3.27 -11.98 20.16
CA ARG A 387 1.90 -11.64 20.56
C ARG A 387 1.18 -10.95 19.39
N ASN A 388 -0.15 -10.85 19.47
CA ASN A 388 -0.97 -10.18 18.46
C ASN A 388 -0.44 -8.79 18.10
N MET A 389 0.00 -8.01 19.08
CA MET A 389 0.61 -6.70 18.87
C MET A 389 1.86 -6.75 17.96
N HIS A 390 2.70 -7.78 18.08
CA HIS A 390 3.88 -7.93 17.22
C HIS A 390 3.46 -8.23 15.78
N VAL A 391 2.51 -9.14 15.60
CA VAL A 391 1.98 -9.50 14.25
C VAL A 391 1.31 -8.31 13.60
N PHE A 392 0.50 -7.56 14.37
CA PHE A 392 -0.12 -6.33 13.90
C PHE A 392 0.91 -5.25 13.50
N ASN A 393 1.99 -5.11 14.26
CA ASN A 393 3.09 -4.23 13.91
C ASN A 393 3.85 -4.69 12.65
N HIS A 394 3.96 -6.00 12.40
CA HIS A 394 4.51 -6.53 11.15
C HIS A 394 3.61 -6.19 9.96
N PHE A 395 2.32 -6.42 10.13
CA PHE A 395 1.31 -6.10 9.12
C PHE A 395 1.34 -4.60 8.75
N ASN A 396 1.28 -3.71 9.73
CA ASN A 396 1.34 -2.27 9.50
C ASN A 396 2.62 -1.83 8.79
N PHE A 397 3.76 -2.40 9.19
CA PHE A 397 5.01 -2.11 8.52
C PHE A 397 4.97 -2.55 7.05
N ILE A 398 4.53 -3.80 6.78
CA ILE A 398 4.45 -4.34 5.42
C ILE A 398 3.52 -3.47 4.59
N LEU A 399 2.32 -3.18 5.07
CA LEU A 399 1.35 -2.37 4.34
C LEU A 399 1.91 -1.00 3.96
N ARG A 400 2.46 -0.27 4.93
CA ARG A 400 3.04 1.06 4.69
C ARG A 400 4.23 1.03 3.72
N TYR A 401 5.03 -0.03 3.78
CA TYR A 401 6.13 -0.21 2.85
C TYR A 401 5.67 -0.50 1.42
N LEU A 402 4.52 -1.14 1.26
CA LEU A 402 3.94 -1.47 -0.04
C LEU A 402 3.10 -0.34 -0.65
N GLN A 403 2.64 0.61 0.17
CA GLN A 403 1.93 1.79 -0.30
C GLN A 403 2.92 2.78 -0.93
N PRO A 404 2.56 3.47 -2.01
CA PRO A 404 3.42 4.50 -2.59
C PRO A 404 3.62 5.64 -1.59
N SER A 405 4.78 6.31 -1.65
CA SER A 405 4.97 7.59 -0.96
C SER A 405 4.01 8.63 -1.55
N ALA A 406 3.66 9.65 -0.76
CA ALA A 406 2.76 10.72 -1.24
C ALA A 406 3.31 11.40 -2.51
N SER A 407 4.65 11.57 -2.61
CA SER A 407 5.30 12.12 -3.80
C SER A 407 5.18 11.20 -5.03
N GLU A 408 5.26 9.89 -4.86
CA GLU A 408 5.04 8.93 -5.95
C GLU A 408 3.57 8.89 -6.36
N SER A 409 2.65 9.09 -5.43
CA SER A 409 1.22 9.13 -5.69
C SER A 409 0.81 10.36 -6.51
N LEU A 410 1.44 11.52 -6.30
CA LEU A 410 1.19 12.75 -7.09
C LEU A 410 1.59 12.60 -8.57
N PHE A 411 2.57 11.74 -8.87
CA PHE A 411 2.99 11.47 -10.26
C PHE A 411 2.33 10.20 -10.83
N ALA A 412 1.77 9.33 -9.98
CA ALA A 412 1.11 8.10 -10.40
C ALA A 412 -0.30 8.34 -10.98
N GLU A 413 -0.83 9.55 -10.90
CA GLU A 413 -2.12 9.93 -11.52
C GLU A 413 -2.12 9.82 -13.04
N TYR A 414 -0.93 9.79 -13.66
CA TYR A 414 -0.78 9.69 -15.12
C TYR A 414 -0.36 8.30 -15.61
N SER A 415 -0.19 7.34 -14.72
CA SER A 415 0.22 5.99 -15.09
C SER A 415 -0.51 4.96 -14.24
N ASP A 416 -1.30 4.11 -14.86
CA ASP A 416 -1.90 2.93 -14.20
C ASP A 416 -0.85 1.92 -13.71
N TYR A 417 0.42 2.17 -13.96
CA TYR A 417 1.52 1.30 -13.59
C TYR A 417 2.22 1.75 -12.29
N PRO A 418 2.50 0.85 -11.34
CA PRO A 418 2.19 -0.57 -11.32
C PRO A 418 0.69 -0.83 -11.12
N PHE A 419 0.14 -1.80 -11.85
CA PHE A 419 -1.31 -2.03 -11.98
C PHE A 419 -2.08 -2.31 -10.70
N ILE A 420 -1.41 -2.61 -9.59
CA ILE A 420 -2.07 -2.82 -8.30
C ILE A 420 -1.74 -1.68 -7.35
N ARG A 421 -2.76 -0.96 -6.90
CA ARG A 421 -2.70 0.06 -5.85
C ARG A 421 -3.34 -0.48 -4.57
N LEU A 422 -2.67 -0.30 -3.44
CA LEU A 422 -3.15 -0.73 -2.13
C LEU A 422 -3.84 0.44 -1.44
N GLY A 423 -5.10 0.26 -1.12
CA GLY A 423 -5.93 1.22 -0.41
C GLY A 423 -5.91 1.02 1.11
N GLN A 424 -7.06 1.19 1.74
CA GLN A 424 -7.23 1.07 3.19
C GLN A 424 -7.52 -0.37 3.61
N ILE A 425 -7.34 -0.63 4.90
CA ILE A 425 -7.69 -1.87 5.55
C ILE A 425 -9.18 -1.87 5.86
N GLU A 426 -9.84 -2.99 5.63
CA GLU A 426 -11.20 -3.20 6.10
C GLU A 426 -11.24 -3.34 7.62
N LYS A 427 -12.26 -2.74 8.22
CA LYS A 427 -12.53 -2.78 9.66
C LYS A 427 -13.75 -3.63 9.92
N PHE A 428 -13.71 -4.40 10.98
CA PHE A 428 -14.90 -5.08 11.48
C PHE A 428 -15.52 -4.26 12.62
N ASP A 429 -16.85 -4.22 12.69
CA ASP A 429 -17.57 -3.57 13.78
C ASP A 429 -17.34 -4.30 15.10
N PHE A 430 -17.12 -5.61 15.04
CA PHE A 430 -16.70 -6.44 16.16
C PHE A 430 -15.77 -7.56 15.69
N ALA A 431 -14.96 -8.09 16.60
CA ALA A 431 -14.26 -9.33 16.35
C ALA A 431 -14.32 -10.24 17.56
N PRO A 432 -14.38 -11.51 17.30
CA PRO A 432 -14.23 -12.55 18.32
C PRO A 432 -12.75 -12.77 18.64
N ILE A 433 -12.03 -11.72 19.05
CA ILE A 433 -10.65 -11.85 19.52
C ILE A 433 -10.59 -11.70 21.03
N VAL A 434 -9.65 -12.39 21.61
CA VAL A 434 -9.33 -12.23 23.04
C VAL A 434 -8.26 -11.15 23.16
N PRO A 435 -8.50 -10.09 23.94
CA PRO A 435 -7.52 -9.04 24.18
C PRO A 435 -6.18 -9.56 24.67
N ASP A 436 -5.07 -8.94 24.27
CA ASP A 436 -3.74 -9.32 24.74
C ASP A 436 -3.62 -9.27 26.28
N SER A 437 -4.32 -8.36 26.94
CA SER A 437 -4.43 -8.30 28.40
C SER A 437 -4.98 -9.58 29.02
N THR A 438 -5.94 -10.24 28.36
CA THR A 438 -6.49 -11.52 28.82
C THR A 438 -5.44 -12.63 28.74
N TRP A 439 -4.62 -12.63 27.69
CA TRP A 439 -3.52 -13.60 27.54
C TRP A 439 -2.43 -13.39 28.60
N VAL A 440 -2.07 -12.15 28.91
CA VAL A 440 -1.11 -11.82 29.96
C VAL A 440 -1.59 -12.35 31.31
N ASN A 441 -2.85 -12.12 31.66
CA ASN A 441 -3.45 -12.60 32.88
C ASN A 441 -3.46 -14.15 32.97
N LEU A 442 -3.68 -14.81 31.83
CA LEU A 442 -3.62 -16.28 31.74
C LEU A 442 -2.19 -16.82 31.89
N GLU A 443 -1.19 -16.09 31.35
CA GLU A 443 0.23 -16.42 31.54
C GLU A 443 0.64 -16.34 33.01
N GLU A 444 0.27 -15.26 33.70
CA GLU A 444 0.53 -15.07 35.13
C GLU A 444 -0.15 -16.17 36.00
N GLN A 445 -1.31 -16.66 35.55
CA GLN A 445 -2.02 -17.77 36.20
C GLN A 445 -1.52 -19.15 35.78
N GLY A 446 -0.46 -19.24 34.95
CA GLY A 446 0.07 -20.52 34.46
C GLY A 446 -0.83 -21.22 33.42
N GLY A 447 -1.91 -20.58 33.00
CA GLY A 447 -2.90 -21.16 32.09
C GLY A 447 -2.49 -21.14 30.60
N GLN A 448 -1.78 -20.12 30.19
CA GLN A 448 -1.45 -19.91 28.78
C GLN A 448 -0.47 -20.95 28.21
N LYS A 449 0.48 -21.44 29.03
CA LYS A 449 1.39 -22.50 28.63
C LYS A 449 0.66 -23.80 28.26
N LYS A 450 -0.46 -24.10 28.92
CA LYS A 450 -1.26 -25.30 28.65
C LYS A 450 -2.17 -25.16 27.41
N LEU A 451 -2.64 -23.96 27.10
CA LEU A 451 -3.46 -23.69 25.93
C LEU A 451 -2.64 -23.71 24.63
N ILE A 452 -1.44 -23.11 24.65
CA ILE A 452 -0.54 -23.07 23.50
C ILE A 452 0.02 -24.48 23.18
N ASP A 453 0.29 -25.30 24.22
CA ASP A 453 0.82 -26.67 24.02
C ASP A 453 -0.25 -27.66 23.56
N LYS A 454 -1.57 -27.39 23.71
CA LYS A 454 -2.64 -28.30 23.31
C LYS A 454 -3.15 -28.09 21.89
N ASP A 455 -3.18 -26.88 21.39
CA ASP A 455 -3.90 -26.56 20.15
C ASP A 455 -3.02 -25.97 19.03
N GLY A 456 -1.72 -26.06 19.07
CA GLY A 456 -0.74 -25.76 17.97
C GLY A 456 -1.09 -24.72 16.89
N ASP A 457 -2.35 -24.40 16.73
CA ASP A 457 -2.94 -23.45 15.81
C ASP A 457 -3.97 -22.59 16.54
N ILE A 458 -3.49 -21.52 17.19
CA ILE A 458 -4.40 -20.39 17.43
C ILE A 458 -4.42 -19.61 16.10
N PRO A 459 -5.55 -19.59 15.38
CA PRO A 459 -5.65 -18.76 14.19
C PRO A 459 -5.44 -17.32 14.63
N LEU A 460 -4.35 -16.71 14.19
CA LEU A 460 -3.99 -15.31 14.44
C LEU A 460 -5.02 -14.35 13.83
N PHE A 461 -5.89 -14.87 13.00
CA PHE A 461 -7.11 -14.26 12.48
C PHE A 461 -8.11 -15.40 12.30
N GLY A 462 -9.20 -15.37 13.02
CA GLY A 462 -10.30 -16.29 12.82
C GLY A 462 -10.82 -16.18 11.38
N LEU A 463 -10.94 -17.34 10.73
CA LEU A 463 -11.40 -17.71 9.39
C LEU A 463 -10.35 -17.77 8.30
#